data_3b1d69d96bf7e54bdccdba7fad8790b5
#
_entry.id   3b1d69d96bf7e54bdccdba7fad8790b5
#
_cell.length_a   1.000
_cell.length_b   1.000
_cell.length_c   1.000
_cell.angle_alpha   90.00
_cell.angle_beta   90.00
_cell.angle_gamma   90.00
#
_symmetry.space_group_name_H-M   'P 1'
#
loop_
_entity.id
_entity.type
_entity.pdbx_description
1 polymer ?
#
loop_
_entity_poly.entity_id
_entity_poly.type
_entity_poly.pdbx_seq_one_letter_code
_entity_poly.pdbx_strand_id
1 'polypeptide(L)'
;STLLRAVNGLNRVCRGSVTIHDGDWNCEVGGASKEDLLRVRRECVAMVFQQFGLLPWRTVRENVGLGLELAGMTPEAMRAKVDEQLKLVGLFERADAKVGELSGGMQQRVGLARAFVTDAPILLMDEPFSALDPLIRTRLQDELLELQEKLHRTIIFVSHDLDEAFKLGDRIALMEGGRIVQCGTAREIIANPVSDYVADFVNHMNPLSVLTARDAVEPTPNAIPTAGTADIDTPIKEVMARLKDETRALEVTDHGRVVGQVSRKTVIARLLDPRG
;
A
#
# COMPACT_ATOMS: atom_id res chain seq x y z
N SER A 1 -7.47 -7.66 10.40
CA SER A 1 -7.29 -7.13 11.79
C SER A 1 -6.59 -8.10 12.75
N THR A 2 -7.06 -9.36 12.90
CA THR A 2 -6.53 -10.30 13.93
C THR A 2 -5.03 -10.59 13.73
N LEU A 3 -4.60 -10.82 12.49
CA LEU A 3 -3.19 -11.08 12.17
C LEU A 3 -2.30 -9.88 12.49
N LEU A 4 -2.70 -8.67 12.08
CA LEU A 4 -1.93 -7.44 12.39
C LEU A 4 -1.78 -7.21 13.89
N ARG A 5 -2.86 -7.47 14.66
CA ARG A 5 -2.82 -7.37 16.13
C ARG A 5 -1.94 -8.44 16.78
N ALA A 6 -1.72 -9.57 16.13
CA ALA A 6 -0.76 -10.56 16.61
C ALA A 6 0.70 -10.10 16.38
N VAL A 7 0.97 -9.41 15.25
CA VAL A 7 2.32 -8.90 14.95
C VAL A 7 2.79 -7.87 15.99
N ASN A 8 1.91 -6.99 16.47
CA ASN A 8 2.27 -6.01 17.51
C ASN A 8 2.01 -6.51 18.95
N GLY A 9 1.73 -7.80 19.12
CA GLY A 9 1.51 -8.44 20.41
C GLY A 9 0.22 -8.02 21.14
N LEU A 10 -0.76 -7.43 20.45
CA LEU A 10 -2.09 -7.14 21.01
C LEU A 10 -2.96 -8.39 21.10
N ASN A 11 -2.78 -9.34 20.19
CA ASN A 11 -3.43 -10.63 20.22
C ASN A 11 -2.40 -11.73 20.52
N ARG A 12 -2.80 -12.71 21.33
CA ARG A 12 -1.95 -13.86 21.63
C ARG A 12 -1.84 -14.79 20.41
N VAL A 13 -0.61 -15.19 20.09
CA VAL A 13 -0.34 -16.24 19.11
C VAL A 13 -0.53 -17.60 19.79
N CYS A 14 -1.49 -18.40 19.32
CA CYS A 14 -1.80 -19.72 19.90
C CYS A 14 -0.95 -20.85 19.28
N ARG A 15 -0.59 -20.72 17.99
CA ARG A 15 0.26 -21.68 17.26
C ARG A 15 1.12 -20.94 16.27
N GLY A 16 2.33 -21.43 16.02
CA GLY A 16 3.34 -20.76 15.20
C GLY A 16 4.06 -19.67 15.98
N SER A 17 4.85 -18.87 15.27
CA SER A 17 5.64 -17.78 15.85
C SER A 17 5.54 -16.53 14.98
N VAL A 18 5.71 -15.38 15.60
CA VAL A 18 5.88 -14.08 14.96
C VAL A 18 7.16 -13.49 15.49
N THR A 19 8.16 -13.31 14.61
CA THR A 19 9.44 -12.73 14.98
C THR A 19 9.63 -11.40 14.27
N ILE A 20 9.98 -10.38 15.04
CA ILE A 20 10.35 -9.06 14.53
C ILE A 20 11.87 -8.96 14.56
N HIS A 21 12.42 -8.50 13.43
CA HIS A 21 13.84 -8.22 13.27
C HIS A 21 14.05 -6.72 13.09
N ASP A 22 14.96 -6.15 13.85
CA ASP A 22 15.35 -4.73 13.77
C ASP A 22 16.87 -4.63 13.93
N GLY A 23 17.60 -4.62 12.82
CA GLY A 23 19.05 -4.77 12.81
C GLY A 23 19.49 -6.08 13.45
N ASP A 24 20.36 -5.98 14.46
CA ASP A 24 20.86 -7.14 15.22
C ASP A 24 19.89 -7.62 16.31
N TRP A 25 18.84 -6.87 16.60
CA TRP A 25 17.84 -7.23 17.59
C TRP A 25 16.68 -8.01 16.96
N ASN A 26 16.26 -9.05 17.66
CA ASN A 26 15.07 -9.82 17.26
C ASN A 26 14.22 -10.15 18.48
N CYS A 27 12.92 -10.29 18.25
CA CYS A 27 11.94 -10.57 19.29
C CYS A 27 10.87 -11.52 18.77
N GLU A 28 10.71 -12.67 19.42
CA GLU A 28 9.55 -13.53 19.23
C GLU A 28 8.39 -12.99 20.06
N VAL A 29 7.40 -12.37 19.41
CA VAL A 29 6.30 -11.64 20.04
C VAL A 29 5.45 -12.52 20.97
N GLY A 30 5.28 -13.81 20.60
CA GLY A 30 4.44 -14.75 21.35
C GLY A 30 4.92 -15.08 22.76
N GLY A 31 6.24 -15.00 23.00
CA GLY A 31 6.90 -15.29 24.27
C GLY A 31 7.62 -14.09 24.88
N ALA A 32 7.46 -12.90 24.30
CA ALA A 32 8.23 -11.72 24.66
C ALA A 32 7.94 -11.21 26.09
N SER A 33 8.98 -10.64 26.71
CA SER A 33 8.85 -9.91 27.97
C SER A 33 7.99 -8.64 27.81
N LYS A 34 7.56 -8.04 28.93
CA LYS A 34 6.83 -6.76 28.86
C LYS A 34 7.71 -5.65 28.27
N GLU A 35 8.99 -5.65 28.61
CA GLU A 35 9.99 -4.70 28.09
C GLU A 35 10.14 -4.83 26.58
N ASP A 36 10.31 -6.05 26.07
CA ASP A 36 10.42 -6.31 24.63
C ASP A 36 9.17 -5.90 23.87
N LEU A 37 7.98 -6.23 24.40
CA LEU A 37 6.72 -5.79 23.79
C LEU A 37 6.55 -4.27 23.81
N LEU A 38 7.05 -3.58 24.83
CA LEU A 38 7.07 -2.12 24.84
C LEU A 38 8.02 -1.56 23.78
N ARG A 39 9.21 -2.17 23.63
CA ARG A 39 10.15 -1.82 22.57
C ARG A 39 9.55 -2.03 21.19
N VAL A 40 8.96 -3.20 20.93
CA VAL A 40 8.24 -3.49 19.68
C VAL A 40 7.26 -2.37 19.33
N ARG A 41 6.42 -1.96 20.29
CA ARG A 41 5.34 -0.98 20.07
C ARG A 41 5.78 0.46 20.02
N ARG A 42 6.94 0.80 20.59
CA ARG A 42 7.45 2.18 20.60
C ARG A 42 8.44 2.47 19.50
N GLU A 43 9.27 1.46 19.16
CA GLU A 43 10.42 1.64 18.29
C GLU A 43 10.29 0.90 16.96
N CYS A 44 9.74 -0.34 16.96
CA CYS A 44 9.75 -1.18 15.76
C CYS A 44 8.49 -1.10 14.93
N VAL A 45 7.31 -0.86 15.55
CA VAL A 45 6.02 -1.00 14.87
C VAL A 45 5.14 0.23 15.08
N ALA A 46 4.75 0.88 13.98
CA ALA A 46 3.64 1.83 13.97
C ALA A 46 2.37 1.15 13.47
N MET A 47 1.20 1.55 13.99
CA MET A 47 -0.06 0.94 13.59
C MET A 47 -1.16 1.95 13.33
N VAL A 48 -1.81 1.80 12.17
CA VAL A 48 -3.07 2.46 11.81
C VAL A 48 -4.21 1.49 12.10
N PHE A 49 -5.13 1.89 12.97
CA PHE A 49 -6.28 1.08 13.36
C PHE A 49 -7.52 1.42 12.52
N GLN A 50 -8.35 0.45 12.21
CA GLN A 50 -9.62 0.61 11.51
C GLN A 50 -10.55 1.64 12.18
N GLN A 51 -10.61 1.65 13.51
CA GLN A 51 -11.37 2.63 14.32
C GLN A 51 -10.50 3.81 14.79
N PHE A 52 -9.46 4.15 14.05
CA PHE A 52 -8.53 5.26 14.22
C PHE A 52 -7.78 5.31 15.56
N GLY A 53 -8.38 4.91 16.70
CA GLY A 53 -7.78 4.92 18.02
C GLY A 53 -7.24 6.30 18.44
N LEU A 54 -7.94 7.36 18.06
CA LEU A 54 -7.59 8.73 18.42
C LEU A 54 -8.05 9.04 19.84
N LEU A 55 -7.28 9.90 20.53
CA LEU A 55 -7.60 10.38 21.86
C LEU A 55 -8.53 11.60 21.76
N PRO A 56 -9.81 11.49 22.14
CA PRO A 56 -10.82 12.52 21.84
C PRO A 56 -10.61 13.82 22.63
N TRP A 57 -9.89 13.77 23.76
CA TRP A 57 -9.56 14.94 24.57
C TRP A 57 -8.32 15.70 24.07
N ARG A 58 -7.55 15.12 23.13
CA ARG A 58 -6.38 15.75 22.51
C ARG A 58 -6.76 16.46 21.19
N THR A 59 -5.95 17.45 20.83
CA THR A 59 -6.02 18.08 19.50
C THR A 59 -5.50 17.13 18.42
N VAL A 60 -5.69 17.52 17.16
CA VAL A 60 -5.14 16.81 15.99
C VAL A 60 -3.62 16.73 16.10
N ARG A 61 -2.95 17.83 16.39
CA ARG A 61 -1.50 17.95 16.60
C ARG A 61 -1.01 17.00 17.69
N GLU A 62 -1.66 17.02 18.84
CA GLU A 62 -1.31 16.17 19.97
C GLU A 62 -1.54 14.68 19.70
N ASN A 63 -2.55 14.34 18.89
CA ASN A 63 -2.76 12.96 18.44
C ASN A 63 -1.65 12.50 17.49
N VAL A 64 -1.26 13.31 16.53
CA VAL A 64 -0.17 12.98 15.59
C VAL A 64 1.15 12.86 16.35
N GLY A 65 1.46 13.78 17.26
CA GLY A 65 2.70 13.79 18.03
C GLY A 65 2.79 12.74 19.14
N LEU A 66 1.71 11.98 19.41
CA LEU A 66 1.66 11.06 20.56
C LEU A 66 2.81 10.05 20.60
N GLY A 67 3.17 9.45 19.47
CA GLY A 67 4.27 8.49 19.39
C GLY A 67 5.63 9.12 19.73
N LEU A 68 5.88 10.33 19.27
CA LEU A 68 7.10 11.08 19.56
C LEU A 68 7.16 11.53 21.01
N GLU A 69 6.03 11.94 21.60
CA GLU A 69 5.92 12.26 23.03
C GLU A 69 6.26 11.05 23.89
N LEU A 70 5.71 9.88 23.58
CA LEU A 70 6.00 8.62 24.27
C LEU A 70 7.45 8.14 24.11
N ALA A 71 8.13 8.57 23.04
CA ALA A 71 9.56 8.36 22.81
C ALA A 71 10.44 9.39 23.57
N GLY A 72 9.83 10.36 24.29
CA GLY A 72 10.55 11.37 25.09
C GLY A 72 11.07 12.57 24.29
N MET A 73 10.57 12.79 23.08
CA MET A 73 10.94 13.95 22.26
C MET A 73 10.36 15.25 22.85
N THR A 74 11.13 16.33 22.82
CA THR A 74 10.65 17.63 23.31
C THR A 74 9.58 18.22 22.40
N PRO A 75 8.63 19.05 22.92
CA PRO A 75 7.59 19.67 22.11
C PRO A 75 8.12 20.46 20.91
N GLU A 76 9.25 21.16 21.08
CA GLU A 76 9.90 21.95 20.02
C GLU A 76 10.41 21.06 18.90
N ALA A 77 11.07 19.95 19.24
CA ALA A 77 11.60 18.99 18.27
C ALA A 77 10.47 18.25 17.53
N MET A 78 9.36 17.95 18.21
CA MET A 78 8.20 17.30 17.61
C MET A 78 7.48 18.19 16.60
N ARG A 79 7.41 19.51 16.87
CA ARG A 79 6.55 20.43 16.11
C ARG A 79 6.79 20.40 14.61
N ALA A 80 8.06 20.45 14.19
CA ALA A 80 8.41 20.43 12.77
C ALA A 80 7.97 19.14 12.08
N LYS A 81 8.25 17.97 12.69
CA LYS A 81 7.85 16.66 12.18
C LYS A 81 6.33 16.53 12.09
N VAL A 82 5.60 16.93 13.13
CA VAL A 82 4.14 16.87 13.17
C VAL A 82 3.52 17.80 12.13
N ASP A 83 4.03 19.03 11.98
CA ASP A 83 3.53 20.00 11.00
C ASP A 83 3.73 19.49 9.56
N GLU A 84 4.86 18.85 9.27
CA GLU A 84 5.11 18.21 7.99
C GLU A 84 4.07 17.13 7.68
N GLN A 85 3.82 16.22 8.61
CA GLN A 85 2.82 15.16 8.43
C GLN A 85 1.39 15.71 8.32
N LEU A 86 1.06 16.76 9.05
CA LEU A 86 -0.24 17.42 8.93
C LEU A 86 -0.45 18.09 7.58
N LYS A 87 0.61 18.65 6.98
CA LYS A 87 0.58 19.19 5.61
C LYS A 87 0.38 18.07 4.59
N LEU A 88 1.11 16.97 4.73
CA LEU A 88 1.00 15.78 3.86
C LEU A 88 -0.44 15.29 3.78
N VAL A 89 -1.12 15.13 4.92
CA VAL A 89 -2.51 14.65 4.97
C VAL A 89 -3.57 15.76 4.79
N GLY A 90 -3.15 17.01 4.54
CA GLY A 90 -4.05 18.16 4.30
C GLY A 90 -4.86 18.57 5.53
N LEU A 91 -4.29 18.47 6.74
CA LEU A 91 -4.94 18.83 8.00
C LEU A 91 -4.20 19.88 8.81
N PHE A 92 -3.21 20.56 8.23
CA PHE A 92 -2.41 21.56 8.91
C PHE A 92 -3.26 22.69 9.51
N GLU A 93 -4.25 23.21 8.76
CA GLU A 93 -5.17 24.28 9.21
C GLU A 93 -6.13 23.82 10.32
N ARG A 94 -6.21 22.52 10.59
CA ARG A 94 -7.00 21.90 11.65
C ARG A 94 -6.17 21.34 12.79
N ALA A 95 -4.88 21.70 12.85
CA ALA A 95 -3.93 21.16 13.82
C ALA A 95 -4.38 21.29 15.28
N ASP A 96 -5.01 22.41 15.63
CA ASP A 96 -5.43 22.71 16.99
C ASP A 96 -6.91 22.36 17.28
N ALA A 97 -7.65 21.84 16.28
CA ALA A 97 -9.01 21.34 16.46
C ALA A 97 -9.05 20.05 17.31
N LYS A 98 -10.17 19.78 17.97
CA LYS A 98 -10.42 18.52 18.66
C LYS A 98 -10.89 17.45 17.68
N VAL A 99 -10.58 16.19 18.00
CA VAL A 99 -10.94 15.03 17.15
C VAL A 99 -12.45 14.94 16.89
N GLY A 100 -13.28 15.32 17.87
CA GLY A 100 -14.74 15.31 17.72
C GLY A 100 -15.30 16.33 16.72
N GLU A 101 -14.50 17.32 16.30
CA GLU A 101 -14.84 18.32 15.29
C GLU A 101 -14.56 17.85 13.85
N LEU A 102 -13.97 16.65 13.71
CA LEU A 102 -13.51 16.10 12.44
C LEU A 102 -14.50 15.07 11.90
N SER A 103 -14.67 15.05 10.56
CA SER A 103 -15.35 13.95 9.88
C SER A 103 -14.54 12.63 10.00
N GLY A 104 -15.19 11.47 9.77
CA GLY A 104 -14.52 10.16 9.82
C GLY A 104 -13.29 10.08 8.92
N GLY A 105 -13.38 10.56 7.68
CA GLY A 105 -12.23 10.62 6.77
C GLY A 105 -11.10 11.55 7.24
N MET A 106 -11.42 12.64 7.94
CA MET A 106 -10.40 13.50 8.58
C MET A 106 -9.74 12.78 9.75
N GLN A 107 -10.52 12.07 10.57
CA GLN A 107 -9.98 11.27 11.68
C GLN A 107 -9.06 10.16 11.17
N GLN A 108 -9.41 9.50 10.07
CA GLN A 108 -8.55 8.51 9.41
C GLN A 108 -7.22 9.12 8.97
N ARG A 109 -7.23 10.30 8.36
CA ARG A 109 -6.01 11.03 7.99
C ARG A 109 -5.14 11.41 9.19
N VAL A 110 -5.74 11.74 10.34
CA VAL A 110 -4.98 11.94 11.60
C VAL A 110 -4.30 10.64 12.03
N GLY A 111 -4.99 9.50 11.92
CA GLY A 111 -4.44 8.18 12.22
C GLY A 111 -3.24 7.82 11.34
N LEU A 112 -3.33 8.12 10.04
CA LEU A 112 -2.22 7.96 9.08
C LEU A 112 -1.03 8.86 9.43
N ALA A 113 -1.26 10.16 9.64
CA ALA A 113 -0.23 11.11 10.03
C ALA A 113 0.49 10.69 11.33
N ARG A 114 -0.27 10.17 12.32
CA ARG A 114 0.30 9.65 13.57
C ARG A 114 1.22 8.44 13.36
N ALA A 115 0.91 7.58 12.40
CA ALA A 115 1.74 6.44 12.08
C ALA A 115 2.99 6.85 11.26
N PHE A 116 2.85 7.81 10.36
CA PHE A 116 3.94 8.27 9.50
C PHE A 116 4.98 9.12 10.24
N VAL A 117 4.58 9.85 11.28
CA VAL A 117 5.46 10.75 12.04
C VAL A 117 6.55 10.00 12.82
N THR A 118 6.35 8.71 13.09
CA THR A 118 7.32 7.86 13.76
C THR A 118 8.30 7.26 12.74
N ASP A 119 9.53 7.02 13.16
CA ASP A 119 10.56 6.39 12.33
C ASP A 119 10.53 4.85 12.43
N ALA A 120 9.41 4.26 12.85
CA ALA A 120 9.25 2.81 13.00
C ALA A 120 9.50 2.08 11.67
N PRO A 121 10.36 1.05 11.64
CA PRO A 121 10.69 0.31 10.42
C PRO A 121 9.53 -0.55 9.89
N ILE A 122 8.54 -0.87 10.72
CA ILE A 122 7.38 -1.68 10.33
C ILE A 122 6.11 -0.86 10.51
N LEU A 123 5.31 -0.78 9.45
CA LEU A 123 4.02 -0.10 9.43
C LEU A 123 2.90 -1.12 9.23
N LEU A 124 2.01 -1.24 10.22
CA LEU A 124 0.83 -2.08 10.16
C LEU A 124 -0.40 -1.23 9.91
N MET A 125 -1.20 -1.56 8.91
CA MET A 125 -2.39 -0.79 8.57
C MET A 125 -3.61 -1.67 8.41
N ASP A 126 -4.66 -1.37 9.17
CA ASP A 126 -5.93 -2.09 9.18
C ASP A 126 -7.00 -1.25 8.47
N GLU A 127 -7.25 -1.53 7.20
CA GLU A 127 -8.15 -0.79 6.30
C GLU A 127 -7.89 0.73 6.27
N PRO A 128 -6.65 1.15 5.93
CA PRO A 128 -6.20 2.53 6.16
C PRO A 128 -6.91 3.58 5.31
N PHE A 129 -7.62 3.20 4.25
CA PHE A 129 -8.25 4.13 3.31
C PHE A 129 -9.76 3.95 3.17
N SER A 130 -10.38 3.07 3.97
CA SER A 130 -11.80 2.66 3.82
C SER A 130 -12.82 3.81 4.00
N ALA A 131 -12.53 4.80 4.84
CA ALA A 131 -13.42 5.93 5.12
C ALA A 131 -13.07 7.20 4.32
N LEU A 132 -12.19 7.10 3.31
CA LEU A 132 -11.75 8.23 2.50
C LEU A 132 -12.57 8.35 1.20
N ASP A 133 -12.78 9.59 0.77
CA ASP A 133 -13.26 9.85 -0.58
C ASP A 133 -12.22 9.44 -1.65
N PRO A 134 -12.65 9.13 -2.90
CA PRO A 134 -11.77 8.56 -3.91
C PRO A 134 -10.55 9.43 -4.25
N LEU A 135 -10.70 10.76 -4.25
CA LEU A 135 -9.62 11.67 -4.62
C LEU A 135 -8.52 11.70 -3.54
N ILE A 136 -8.93 11.84 -2.28
CA ILE A 136 -8.01 11.82 -1.14
C ILE A 136 -7.38 10.44 -0.98
N ARG A 137 -8.14 9.36 -1.18
CA ARG A 137 -7.64 7.98 -1.17
C ARG A 137 -6.50 7.81 -2.16
N THR A 138 -6.72 8.15 -3.43
CA THR A 138 -5.69 8.02 -4.48
C THR A 138 -4.43 8.79 -4.11
N ARG A 139 -4.57 10.04 -3.67
CA ARG A 139 -3.45 10.88 -3.25
C ARG A 139 -2.64 10.26 -2.12
N LEU A 140 -3.31 9.78 -1.06
CA LEU A 140 -2.61 9.20 0.10
C LEU A 140 -1.98 7.83 -0.21
N GLN A 141 -2.54 7.09 -1.16
CA GLN A 141 -1.91 5.87 -1.69
C GLN A 141 -0.61 6.20 -2.45
N ASP A 142 -0.64 7.24 -3.29
CA ASP A 142 0.55 7.68 -4.04
C ASP A 142 1.64 8.18 -3.08
N GLU A 143 1.28 8.97 -2.07
CA GLU A 143 2.19 9.42 -1.02
C GLU A 143 2.78 8.25 -0.21
N LEU A 144 1.99 7.18 0.04
CA LEU A 144 2.47 5.97 0.70
C LEU A 144 3.52 5.24 -0.13
N LEU A 145 3.31 5.12 -1.46
CA LEU A 145 4.28 4.53 -2.38
C LEU A 145 5.58 5.33 -2.40
N GLU A 146 5.50 6.65 -2.53
CA GLU A 146 6.69 7.52 -2.47
C GLU A 146 7.43 7.41 -1.13
N LEU A 147 6.70 7.30 -0.03
CA LEU A 147 7.28 7.13 1.30
C LEU A 147 8.01 5.78 1.40
N GLN A 148 7.42 4.72 0.86
CA GLN A 148 8.01 3.38 0.86
C GLN A 148 9.28 3.32 0.02
N GLU A 149 9.28 3.93 -1.17
CA GLU A 149 10.47 4.03 -2.03
C GLU A 149 11.64 4.78 -1.35
N LYS A 150 11.32 5.85 -0.59
CA LYS A 150 12.34 6.66 0.08
C LYS A 150 12.89 6.02 1.36
N LEU A 151 12.02 5.36 2.13
CA LEU A 151 12.35 4.89 3.48
C LEU A 151 12.56 3.39 3.58
N HIS A 152 12.21 2.63 2.54
CA HIS A 152 12.33 1.15 2.49
C HIS A 152 11.73 0.45 3.72
N ARG A 153 10.61 0.96 4.25
CA ARG A 153 9.92 0.39 5.40
C ARG A 153 9.18 -0.88 5.02
N THR A 154 9.07 -1.82 5.95
CA THR A 154 8.19 -2.98 5.80
C THR A 154 6.75 -2.54 6.07
N ILE A 155 5.87 -2.64 5.08
CA ILE A 155 4.46 -2.28 5.22
C ILE A 155 3.61 -3.54 5.11
N ILE A 156 2.77 -3.77 6.11
CA ILE A 156 1.74 -4.82 6.08
C ILE A 156 0.39 -4.14 6.23
N PHE A 157 -0.44 -4.20 5.20
CA PHE A 157 -1.78 -3.65 5.30
C PHE A 157 -2.86 -4.69 4.96
N VAL A 158 -4.02 -4.52 5.56
CA VAL A 158 -5.23 -5.28 5.26
C VAL A 158 -6.19 -4.38 4.52
N SER A 159 -6.67 -4.83 3.38
CA SER A 159 -7.73 -4.19 2.61
C SER A 159 -8.76 -5.22 2.17
N HIS A 160 -10.00 -4.77 1.98
CA HIS A 160 -11.04 -5.52 1.28
C HIS A 160 -11.20 -5.02 -0.17
N ASP A 161 -10.46 -3.98 -0.55
CA ASP A 161 -10.41 -3.41 -1.90
C ASP A 161 -9.25 -4.05 -2.67
N LEU A 162 -9.59 -4.76 -3.74
CA LEU A 162 -8.63 -5.51 -4.54
C LEU A 162 -7.71 -4.59 -5.36
N ASP A 163 -8.28 -3.53 -5.94
CA ASP A 163 -7.52 -2.56 -6.72
C ASP A 163 -6.47 -1.86 -5.84
N GLU A 164 -6.82 -1.61 -4.58
CA GLU A 164 -5.89 -1.08 -3.59
C GLU A 164 -4.75 -2.07 -3.29
N ALA A 165 -5.09 -3.35 -3.04
CA ALA A 165 -4.10 -4.39 -2.78
C ALA A 165 -3.14 -4.57 -3.97
N PHE A 166 -3.66 -4.54 -5.19
CA PHE A 166 -2.86 -4.66 -6.41
C PHE A 166 -2.00 -3.42 -6.72
N LYS A 167 -2.49 -2.22 -6.36
CA LYS A 167 -1.74 -0.98 -6.55
C LYS A 167 -0.56 -0.86 -5.58
N LEU A 168 -0.76 -1.25 -4.32
CA LEU A 168 0.18 -0.95 -3.23
C LEU A 168 1.06 -2.14 -2.83
N GLY A 169 0.63 -3.37 -3.10
CA GLY A 169 1.28 -4.55 -2.57
C GLY A 169 2.33 -5.16 -3.50
N ASP A 170 3.58 -5.24 -3.09
CA ASP A 170 4.60 -6.06 -3.78
C ASP A 170 4.22 -7.54 -3.74
N ARG A 171 3.65 -7.98 -2.61
CA ARG A 171 3.12 -9.33 -2.41
C ARG A 171 1.74 -9.25 -1.76
N ILE A 172 0.83 -10.06 -2.27
CA ILE A 172 -0.57 -10.09 -1.84
C ILE A 172 -0.87 -11.48 -1.29
N ALA A 173 -1.48 -11.53 -0.10
CA ALA A 173 -1.97 -12.75 0.51
C ALA A 173 -3.50 -12.72 0.53
N LEU A 174 -4.12 -13.55 -0.30
CA LEU A 174 -5.58 -13.71 -0.33
C LEU A 174 -5.99 -14.65 0.80
N MET A 175 -6.99 -14.23 1.59
CA MET A 175 -7.47 -14.96 2.75
C MET A 175 -8.93 -15.35 2.61
N GLU A 176 -9.24 -16.61 2.88
CA GLU A 176 -10.60 -17.15 2.94
C GLU A 176 -10.75 -18.03 4.19
N GLY A 177 -11.82 -17.85 4.95
CA GLY A 177 -12.08 -18.67 6.14
C GLY A 177 -10.97 -18.64 7.20
N GLY A 178 -10.20 -17.54 7.27
CA GLY A 178 -9.06 -17.40 8.20
C GLY A 178 -7.77 -18.11 7.78
N ARG A 179 -7.69 -18.56 6.53
CA ARG A 179 -6.51 -19.20 5.94
C ARG A 179 -6.00 -18.39 4.75
N ILE A 180 -4.70 -18.38 4.54
CA ILE A 180 -4.11 -17.87 3.30
C ILE A 180 -4.34 -18.93 2.22
N VAL A 181 -5.12 -18.59 1.19
CA VAL A 181 -5.42 -19.48 0.06
C VAL A 181 -4.43 -19.31 -1.08
N GLN A 182 -3.92 -18.10 -1.29
CA GLN A 182 -2.86 -17.81 -2.26
C GLN A 182 -2.02 -16.64 -1.78
N CYS A 183 -0.71 -16.68 -2.09
CA CYS A 183 0.20 -15.58 -1.84
C CYS A 183 1.13 -15.42 -3.05
N GLY A 184 1.24 -14.21 -3.58
CA GLY A 184 2.09 -13.92 -4.73
C GLY A 184 2.08 -12.44 -5.09
N THR A 185 2.72 -12.08 -6.19
CA THR A 185 2.57 -10.78 -6.82
C THR A 185 1.18 -10.65 -7.47
N ALA A 186 0.74 -9.43 -7.74
CA ALA A 186 -0.51 -9.19 -8.47
C ALA A 186 -0.58 -10.01 -9.77
N ARG A 187 0.50 -9.99 -10.55
CA ARG A 187 0.64 -10.75 -11.80
C ARG A 187 0.50 -12.26 -11.63
N GLU A 188 1.18 -12.84 -10.62
CA GLU A 188 1.11 -14.28 -10.36
C GLU A 188 -0.30 -14.73 -9.99
N ILE A 189 -1.01 -13.91 -9.20
CA ILE A 189 -2.39 -14.18 -8.78
C ILE A 189 -3.36 -14.11 -9.96
N ILE A 190 -3.19 -13.12 -10.84
CA ILE A 190 -4.02 -12.95 -12.04
C ILE A 190 -3.78 -14.09 -13.02
N ALA A 191 -2.52 -14.41 -13.32
CA ALA A 191 -2.17 -15.40 -14.32
C ALA A 191 -2.47 -16.83 -13.90
N ASN A 192 -2.35 -17.16 -12.60
CA ASN A 192 -2.45 -18.51 -12.07
C ASN A 192 -3.29 -18.56 -10.79
N PRO A 193 -4.61 -18.31 -10.86
CA PRO A 193 -5.47 -18.44 -9.69
C PRO A 193 -5.54 -19.92 -9.26
N VAL A 194 -5.32 -20.18 -7.96
CA VAL A 194 -5.25 -21.55 -7.41
C VAL A 194 -6.62 -22.20 -7.20
N SER A 195 -7.72 -21.44 -7.28
CA SER A 195 -9.08 -21.93 -7.09
C SER A 195 -10.09 -21.04 -7.81
N ASP A 196 -11.31 -21.54 -7.99
CA ASP A 196 -12.44 -20.78 -8.57
C ASP A 196 -12.73 -19.51 -7.72
N TYR A 197 -12.60 -19.61 -6.40
CA TYR A 197 -12.73 -18.45 -5.50
C TYR A 197 -11.74 -17.33 -5.86
N VAL A 198 -10.47 -17.67 -6.07
CA VAL A 198 -9.45 -16.66 -6.46
C VAL A 198 -9.70 -16.16 -7.88
N ALA A 199 -10.10 -17.05 -8.81
CA ALA A 199 -10.44 -16.65 -10.16
C ALA A 199 -11.61 -15.66 -10.21
N ASP A 200 -12.67 -15.92 -9.46
CA ASP A 200 -13.82 -15.01 -9.32
C ASP A 200 -13.41 -13.69 -8.68
N PHE A 201 -12.55 -13.74 -7.68
CA PHE A 201 -12.02 -12.54 -7.01
C PHE A 201 -11.26 -11.65 -8.01
N VAL A 202 -10.40 -12.24 -8.82
CA VAL A 202 -9.61 -11.54 -9.86
C VAL A 202 -10.49 -11.00 -10.99
N ASN A 203 -11.56 -11.69 -11.37
CA ASN A 203 -12.48 -11.26 -12.43
C ASN A 203 -13.19 -9.93 -12.12
N HIS A 204 -13.26 -9.53 -10.84
CA HIS A 204 -13.87 -8.28 -10.40
C HIS A 204 -12.88 -7.11 -10.27
N MET A 205 -11.58 -7.36 -10.54
CA MET A 205 -10.56 -6.31 -10.49
C MET A 205 -10.62 -5.37 -11.70
N ASN A 206 -10.07 -4.17 -11.55
CA ASN A 206 -9.83 -3.27 -12.66
C ASN A 206 -8.48 -3.58 -13.34
N PRO A 207 -8.46 -4.18 -14.55
CA PRO A 207 -7.21 -4.53 -15.23
C PRO A 207 -6.27 -3.35 -15.47
N LEU A 208 -6.82 -2.13 -15.59
CA LEU A 208 -6.06 -0.90 -15.82
C LEU A 208 -5.14 -0.50 -14.65
N SER A 209 -5.42 -0.99 -13.44
CA SER A 209 -4.62 -0.69 -12.25
C SER A 209 -3.40 -1.58 -12.09
N VAL A 210 -3.35 -2.72 -12.81
CA VAL A 210 -2.33 -3.76 -12.60
C VAL A 210 -1.51 -4.05 -13.85
N LEU A 211 -2.16 -4.06 -15.03
CA LEU A 211 -1.50 -4.45 -16.27
C LEU A 211 -0.52 -3.38 -16.75
N THR A 212 0.59 -3.85 -17.35
CA THR A 212 1.65 -3.05 -17.94
C THR A 212 1.81 -3.39 -19.44
N ALA A 213 2.70 -2.71 -20.13
CA ALA A 213 3.04 -3.03 -21.53
C ALA A 213 3.50 -4.48 -21.69
N ARG A 214 4.14 -5.07 -20.66
CA ARG A 214 4.57 -6.48 -20.59
C ARG A 214 3.43 -7.46 -20.85
N ASP A 215 2.24 -7.13 -20.38
CA ASP A 215 1.08 -8.03 -20.47
C ASP A 215 0.41 -8.00 -21.83
N ALA A 216 0.61 -6.93 -22.60
CA ALA A 216 0.00 -6.72 -23.93
C ALA A 216 1.03 -6.74 -25.08
N VAL A 217 2.32 -6.98 -24.80
CA VAL A 217 3.37 -7.03 -25.81
C VAL A 217 3.23 -8.30 -26.64
N GLU A 218 3.30 -8.15 -27.95
CA GLU A 218 3.41 -9.27 -28.90
C GLU A 218 4.80 -9.27 -29.52
N PRO A 219 5.49 -10.44 -29.60
CA PRO A 219 6.69 -10.57 -30.39
C PRO A 219 6.39 -10.27 -31.85
N THR A 220 7.06 -9.32 -32.44
CA THR A 220 6.81 -8.92 -33.85
C THR A 220 7.85 -9.53 -34.74
N PRO A 221 7.48 -10.50 -35.60
CA PRO A 221 8.40 -11.01 -36.65
C PRO A 221 8.66 -9.99 -37.76
N ASN A 222 7.74 -9.03 -37.96
CA ASN A 222 7.85 -7.96 -38.95
C ASN A 222 7.62 -6.62 -38.26
N ALA A 223 8.62 -5.73 -38.33
CA ALA A 223 8.54 -4.38 -37.78
C ALA A 223 7.39 -3.59 -38.44
N ILE A 224 6.31 -3.38 -37.70
CA ILE A 224 5.26 -2.42 -38.09
C ILE A 224 5.79 -1.02 -37.73
N PRO A 225 5.51 0.01 -38.55
CA PRO A 225 5.88 1.38 -38.20
C PRO A 225 5.37 1.75 -36.80
N THR A 226 6.26 2.26 -35.97
CA THR A 226 5.94 2.58 -34.57
C THR A 226 5.72 4.08 -34.39
N ALA A 227 4.92 4.43 -33.39
CA ALA A 227 4.63 5.81 -33.00
C ALA A 227 5.57 6.31 -31.89
N GLY A 228 6.44 5.43 -31.39
CA GLY A 228 7.35 5.70 -30.27
C GLY A 228 7.67 4.42 -29.50
N THR A 229 8.28 4.60 -28.33
CA THR A 229 8.70 3.50 -27.45
C THR A 229 7.99 3.57 -26.11
N ALA A 230 7.75 2.43 -25.48
CA ALA A 230 7.30 2.30 -24.10
C ALA A 230 8.21 1.31 -23.39
N ASP A 231 8.52 1.56 -22.12
CA ASP A 231 9.17 0.58 -21.27
C ASP A 231 8.20 -0.58 -20.98
N ILE A 232 8.75 -1.77 -20.79
CA ILE A 232 7.96 -2.99 -20.56
C ILE A 232 7.08 -2.90 -19.29
N ASP A 233 7.51 -2.11 -18.31
CA ASP A 233 6.78 -1.90 -17.06
C ASP A 233 5.89 -0.63 -17.10
N THR A 234 5.77 0.04 -18.27
CA THR A 234 4.85 1.17 -18.45
C THR A 234 3.41 0.72 -18.18
N PRO A 235 2.67 1.40 -17.27
CA PRO A 235 1.28 1.06 -16.97
C PRO A 235 0.41 1.05 -18.22
N ILE A 236 -0.47 0.05 -18.35
CA ILE A 236 -1.33 -0.11 -19.53
C ILE A 236 -2.22 1.11 -19.80
N LYS A 237 -2.62 1.81 -18.75
CA LYS A 237 -3.36 3.09 -18.83
C LYS A 237 -2.59 4.16 -19.56
N GLU A 238 -1.27 4.26 -19.33
CA GLU A 238 -0.39 5.20 -20.02
C GLU A 238 -0.15 4.77 -21.46
N VAL A 239 0.06 3.47 -21.71
CA VAL A 239 0.15 2.89 -23.05
C VAL A 239 -1.11 3.24 -23.86
N MET A 240 -2.30 3.07 -23.26
CA MET A 240 -3.57 3.44 -23.91
C MET A 240 -3.65 4.94 -24.22
N ALA A 241 -3.20 5.81 -23.32
CA ALA A 241 -3.22 7.25 -23.51
C ALA A 241 -2.32 7.64 -24.71
N ARG A 242 -1.14 7.02 -24.84
CA ARG A 242 -0.23 7.25 -25.98
C ARG A 242 -0.78 6.70 -27.30
N LEU A 243 -1.58 5.61 -27.25
CA LEU A 243 -2.21 4.99 -28.43
C LEU A 243 -3.58 5.60 -28.77
N LYS A 244 -4.09 6.60 -28.01
CA LYS A 244 -5.46 7.12 -28.16
C LYS A 244 -5.79 7.55 -29.57
N ASP A 245 -4.91 8.33 -30.21
CA ASP A 245 -5.11 8.88 -31.55
C ASP A 245 -4.14 8.26 -32.60
N GLU A 246 -3.39 7.20 -32.19
CA GLU A 246 -2.42 6.52 -33.04
C GLU A 246 -2.97 5.20 -33.56
N THR A 247 -2.74 4.96 -34.88
CA THR A 247 -3.02 3.68 -35.52
C THR A 247 -1.80 2.76 -35.54
N ARG A 248 -0.61 3.33 -35.28
CA ARG A 248 0.68 2.63 -35.23
C ARG A 248 0.88 2.04 -33.83
N ALA A 249 1.67 0.96 -33.74
CA ALA A 249 2.06 0.36 -32.47
C ALA A 249 3.13 1.18 -31.74
N LEU A 250 3.34 0.93 -30.46
CA LEU A 250 4.54 1.36 -29.72
C LEU A 250 5.52 0.18 -29.66
N GLU A 251 6.81 0.44 -29.82
CA GLU A 251 7.84 -0.52 -29.46
C GLU A 251 7.93 -0.67 -27.96
N VAL A 252 8.01 -1.91 -27.48
CA VAL A 252 8.22 -2.18 -26.06
C VAL A 252 9.69 -2.55 -25.84
N THR A 253 10.31 -1.87 -24.88
CA THR A 253 11.70 -2.08 -24.52
C THR A 253 11.84 -2.61 -23.10
N ASP A 254 12.77 -3.54 -22.91
CA ASP A 254 13.21 -4.05 -21.62
C ASP A 254 14.71 -3.79 -21.48
N HIS A 255 15.11 -2.97 -20.50
CA HIS A 255 16.50 -2.51 -20.33
C HIS A 255 17.14 -1.99 -21.64
N GLY A 256 16.37 -1.25 -22.45
CA GLY A 256 16.83 -0.67 -23.73
C GLY A 256 16.86 -1.65 -24.90
N ARG A 257 16.43 -2.90 -24.73
CA ARG A 257 16.28 -3.87 -25.82
C ARG A 257 14.82 -3.97 -26.23
N VAL A 258 14.54 -3.92 -27.53
CA VAL A 258 13.20 -4.12 -28.07
C VAL A 258 12.79 -5.58 -27.87
N VAL A 259 11.68 -5.80 -27.17
CA VAL A 259 11.12 -7.13 -26.87
C VAL A 259 9.87 -7.45 -27.68
N GLY A 260 9.25 -6.42 -28.29
CA GLY A 260 8.06 -6.59 -29.10
C GLY A 260 7.36 -5.26 -29.35
N GLN A 261 6.10 -5.35 -29.73
CA GLN A 261 5.25 -4.19 -29.97
C GLN A 261 3.92 -4.32 -29.24
N VAL A 262 3.34 -3.18 -28.84
CA VAL A 262 2.01 -3.09 -28.26
C VAL A 262 1.13 -2.20 -29.13
N SER A 263 -0.06 -2.66 -29.46
CA SER A 263 -1.06 -1.96 -30.25
C SER A 263 -2.37 -1.79 -29.48
N ARG A 264 -3.28 -0.93 -29.99
CA ARG A 264 -4.65 -0.85 -29.44
C ARG A 264 -5.35 -2.22 -29.38
N LYS A 265 -5.15 -3.04 -30.41
CA LYS A 265 -5.77 -4.36 -30.48
C LYS A 265 -5.28 -5.26 -29.36
N THR A 266 -3.97 -5.31 -29.14
CA THR A 266 -3.37 -6.17 -28.10
C THR A 266 -3.73 -5.68 -26.70
N VAL A 267 -3.78 -4.37 -26.49
CA VAL A 267 -4.24 -3.79 -25.22
C VAL A 267 -5.71 -4.14 -24.95
N ILE A 268 -6.59 -3.95 -25.92
CA ILE A 268 -8.02 -4.28 -25.76
C ILE A 268 -8.21 -5.77 -25.50
N ALA A 269 -7.52 -6.64 -26.24
CA ALA A 269 -7.58 -8.09 -26.02
C ALA A 269 -7.19 -8.45 -24.59
N ARG A 270 -6.12 -7.85 -24.07
CA ARG A 270 -5.63 -8.11 -22.71
C ARG A 270 -6.54 -7.54 -21.63
N LEU A 271 -7.20 -6.42 -21.88
CA LEU A 271 -8.19 -5.85 -20.94
C LEU A 271 -9.46 -6.68 -20.86
N LEU A 272 -9.86 -7.34 -21.97
CA LEU A 272 -11.02 -8.24 -22.01
C LEU A 272 -10.71 -9.62 -21.42
N ASP A 273 -9.47 -10.08 -21.54
CA ASP A 273 -8.99 -11.31 -20.92
C ASP A 273 -7.63 -11.10 -20.26
N PRO A 274 -7.60 -10.66 -19.01
CA PRO A 274 -6.35 -10.40 -18.28
C PRO A 274 -5.47 -11.64 -18.06
N ARG A 275 -6.03 -12.84 -18.26
CA ARG A 275 -5.34 -14.13 -18.07
C ARG A 275 -4.73 -14.67 -19.36
N GLY A 276 -5.23 -14.26 -20.52
CA GLY A 276 -5.03 -14.69 -21.89
C GLY A 276 -3.68 -15.06 -22.43
#